data_64ac02025829188df1034832963180ad
#
_entry.id   64ac02025829188df1034832963180ad
#
_cell.length_a   1.000
_cell.length_b   1.000
_cell.length_c   1.000
_cell.angle_alpha   90.00
_cell.angle_beta   90.00
_cell.angle_gamma   90.00
#
_symmetry.space_group_name_H-M   'P 1'
#
loop_
_entity.id
_entity.type
_entity.pdbx_description
1 polymer ?
#
loop_
_entity_poly.entity_id
_entity_poly.type
_entity_poly.pdbx_seq_one_letter_code
_entity_poly.pdbx_strand_id
1 'polypeptide(L)'
;MMDLAAVIFFAATVLFLLNFALGLLVQFHIVDTKPFRWLHHALFFAVFVSAVAAALTGFLAGAPYRWALLPVLVLFAVLFHVRAGTAGHAALACGALIFYGVGFFQTL
;
A
#
# COMPACT_ATOMS: atom_id res chain seq x y z
N MET A 1 -10.64 -19.82 -10.20
CA MET A 1 -11.49 -18.61 -10.00
C MET A 1 -11.06 -17.90 -8.74
N MET A 2 -10.85 -16.58 -8.82
CA MET A 2 -10.47 -15.82 -7.64
C MET A 2 -11.69 -15.61 -6.73
N ASP A 3 -11.51 -15.84 -5.43
CA ASP A 3 -12.54 -15.49 -4.45
C ASP A 3 -12.52 -13.98 -4.16
N LEU A 4 -13.50 -13.53 -3.38
CA LEU A 4 -13.64 -12.10 -3.06
C LEU A 4 -12.40 -11.56 -2.33
N ALA A 5 -11.82 -12.35 -1.41
CA ALA A 5 -10.64 -11.94 -0.66
C ALA A 5 -9.46 -11.68 -1.60
N ALA A 6 -9.24 -12.58 -2.57
CA ALA A 6 -8.16 -12.42 -3.55
C ALA A 6 -8.38 -11.18 -4.43
N VAL A 7 -9.62 -10.93 -4.86
CA VAL A 7 -9.94 -9.74 -5.65
C VAL A 7 -9.64 -8.47 -4.86
N ILE A 8 -10.04 -8.42 -3.60
CA ILE A 8 -9.77 -7.25 -2.74
C ILE A 8 -8.26 -7.07 -2.54
N PHE A 9 -7.52 -8.16 -2.32
CA PHE A 9 -6.08 -8.09 -2.15
C PHE A 9 -5.39 -7.58 -3.43
N PHE A 10 -5.76 -8.07 -4.59
CA PHE A 10 -5.18 -7.60 -5.84
C PHE A 10 -5.54 -6.14 -6.10
N ALA A 11 -6.77 -5.71 -5.80
CA ALA A 11 -7.14 -4.30 -5.93
C ALA A 11 -6.31 -3.43 -4.99
N ALA A 12 -6.11 -3.87 -3.75
CA ALA A 12 -5.27 -3.16 -2.79
C ALA A 12 -3.83 -3.04 -3.29
N THR A 13 -3.30 -4.11 -3.86
CA THR A 13 -1.93 -4.12 -4.42
C THR A 13 -1.81 -3.13 -5.57
N VAL A 14 -2.78 -3.10 -6.48
CA VAL A 14 -2.77 -2.16 -7.61
C VAL A 14 -2.81 -0.72 -7.11
N LEU A 15 -3.70 -0.41 -6.16
CA LEU A 15 -3.77 0.93 -5.59
C LEU A 15 -2.46 1.33 -4.92
N PHE A 16 -1.85 0.41 -4.18
CA PHE A 16 -0.55 0.66 -3.55
C PHE A 16 0.51 0.95 -4.60
N LEU A 17 0.58 0.16 -5.67
CA LEU A 17 1.57 0.36 -6.73
C LEU A 17 1.39 1.71 -7.43
N LEU A 18 0.14 2.13 -7.67
CA LEU A 18 -0.13 3.43 -8.26
C LEU A 18 0.35 4.55 -7.35
N ASN A 19 0.06 4.45 -6.06
CA ASN A 19 0.50 5.46 -5.10
C ASN A 19 2.02 5.46 -4.93
N PHE A 20 2.64 4.28 -4.95
CA PHE A 20 4.09 4.14 -4.89
C PHE A 20 4.76 4.79 -6.09
N ALA A 21 4.22 4.56 -7.30
CA ALA A 21 4.73 5.18 -8.52
C ALA A 21 4.63 6.70 -8.44
N LEU A 22 3.52 7.23 -7.96
CA LEU A 22 3.36 8.67 -7.77
C LEU A 22 4.39 9.20 -6.77
N GLY A 23 4.61 8.47 -5.67
CA GLY A 23 5.63 8.82 -4.68
C GLY A 23 7.03 8.89 -5.26
N LEU A 24 7.39 7.95 -6.13
CA LEU A 24 8.68 7.96 -6.83
C LEU A 24 8.81 9.18 -7.74
N LEU A 25 7.74 9.52 -8.48
CA LEU A 25 7.76 10.68 -9.36
C LEU A 25 7.98 11.97 -8.56
N VAL A 26 7.36 12.09 -7.40
CA VAL A 26 7.54 13.24 -6.51
C VAL A 26 8.94 13.25 -5.90
N GLN A 27 9.42 12.08 -5.45
CA GLN A 27 10.75 11.95 -4.81
C GLN A 27 11.87 12.41 -5.74
N PHE A 28 11.77 12.11 -7.04
CA PHE A 28 12.76 12.49 -8.04
C PHE A 28 12.44 13.81 -8.73
N HIS A 29 11.47 14.58 -8.20
CA HIS A 29 11.08 15.89 -8.73
C HIS A 29 10.60 15.87 -10.18
N ILE A 30 10.09 14.72 -10.66
CA ILE A 30 9.52 14.59 -12.01
C ILE A 30 8.14 15.22 -12.06
N VAL A 31 7.37 15.11 -10.96
CA VAL A 31 6.01 15.65 -10.85
C VAL A 31 5.93 16.49 -9.59
N ASP A 32 5.29 17.67 -9.68
CA ASP A 32 4.99 18.50 -8.53
C ASP A 32 3.53 18.29 -8.14
N THR A 33 3.29 17.78 -6.92
CA THR A 33 1.93 17.53 -6.43
C THR A 33 1.37 18.68 -5.61
N LYS A 34 2.08 19.81 -5.48
CA LYS A 34 1.59 20.95 -4.70
C LYS A 34 0.17 21.39 -5.08
N PRO A 35 -0.17 21.53 -6.39
CA PRO A 35 -1.54 21.85 -6.78
C PRO A 35 -2.54 20.71 -6.55
N PHE A 36 -2.06 19.48 -6.33
CA PHE A 36 -2.88 18.28 -6.23
C PHE A 36 -2.65 17.53 -4.93
N ARG A 37 -2.36 18.24 -3.84
CA ARG A 37 -2.13 17.60 -2.54
C ARG A 37 -3.31 16.71 -2.13
N TRP A 38 -4.53 17.16 -2.42
CA TRP A 38 -5.73 16.38 -2.11
C TRP A 38 -5.71 15.02 -2.80
N LEU A 39 -5.17 14.95 -4.02
CA LEU A 39 -5.10 13.70 -4.77
C LEU A 39 -4.16 12.70 -4.06
N HIS A 40 -3.01 13.18 -3.60
CA HIS A 40 -2.06 12.31 -2.88
C HIS A 40 -2.68 11.79 -1.58
N HIS A 41 -3.35 12.66 -0.82
CA HIS A 41 -4.02 12.26 0.41
C HIS A 41 -5.18 11.29 0.15
N ALA A 42 -5.96 11.54 -0.91
CA ALA A 42 -7.06 10.67 -1.29
C ALA A 42 -6.54 9.27 -1.71
N LEU A 43 -5.46 9.23 -2.48
CA LEU A 43 -4.84 7.97 -2.89
C LEU A 43 -4.29 7.20 -1.69
N PHE A 44 -3.62 7.89 -0.76
CA PHE A 44 -3.10 7.23 0.44
C PHE A 44 -4.25 6.68 1.28
N PHE A 45 -5.32 7.44 1.43
CA PHE A 45 -6.50 6.99 2.17
C PHE A 45 -7.09 5.75 1.51
N ALA A 46 -7.23 5.75 0.17
CA ALA A 46 -7.74 4.59 -0.56
C ALA A 46 -6.81 3.37 -0.39
N VAL A 47 -5.50 3.58 -0.44
CA VAL A 47 -4.52 2.51 -0.21
C VAL A 47 -4.68 1.94 1.19
N PHE A 48 -4.78 2.79 2.20
CA PHE A 48 -4.91 2.35 3.58
C PHE A 48 -6.22 1.56 3.79
N VAL A 49 -7.34 2.10 3.32
CA VAL A 49 -8.64 1.44 3.46
C VAL A 49 -8.65 0.10 2.72
N SER A 50 -8.08 0.04 1.52
CA SER A 50 -8.01 -1.20 0.76
C SER A 50 -7.13 -2.24 1.46
N ALA A 51 -6.03 -1.82 2.10
CA ALA A 51 -5.18 -2.71 2.87
C ALA A 51 -5.92 -3.27 4.08
N VAL A 52 -6.69 -2.44 4.79
CA VAL A 52 -7.52 -2.89 5.92
C VAL A 52 -8.55 -3.89 5.45
N ALA A 53 -9.25 -3.58 4.34
CA ALA A 53 -10.25 -4.48 3.77
C ALA A 53 -9.63 -5.81 3.36
N ALA A 54 -8.46 -5.76 2.73
CA ALA A 54 -7.75 -6.98 2.31
C ALA A 54 -7.32 -7.82 3.51
N ALA A 55 -6.85 -7.18 4.59
CA ALA A 55 -6.46 -7.88 5.81
C ALA A 55 -7.68 -8.54 6.46
N LEU A 56 -8.78 -7.80 6.61
CA LEU A 56 -10.01 -8.34 7.21
C LEU A 56 -10.54 -9.53 6.43
N THR A 57 -10.67 -9.40 5.10
CA THR A 57 -11.17 -10.49 4.27
C THR A 57 -10.17 -11.64 4.24
N GLY A 58 -8.88 -11.35 4.28
CA GLY A 58 -7.83 -12.37 4.35
C GLY A 58 -7.94 -13.21 5.62
N PHE A 59 -8.16 -12.58 6.78
CA PHE A 59 -8.34 -13.30 8.02
C PHE A 59 -9.64 -14.09 8.04
N LEU A 60 -10.72 -13.52 7.50
CA LEU A 60 -11.99 -14.24 7.42
C LEU A 60 -11.92 -15.45 6.49
N ALA A 61 -11.17 -15.34 5.39
CA ALA A 61 -11.02 -16.43 4.42
C ALA A 61 -9.87 -17.38 4.74
N GLY A 62 -9.04 -17.05 5.74
CA GLY A 62 -7.86 -17.84 6.07
C GLY A 62 -6.77 -17.77 5.00
N ALA A 63 -6.69 -16.67 4.26
CA ALA A 63 -5.74 -16.52 3.16
C ALA A 63 -4.31 -16.37 3.67
N PRO A 64 -3.30 -16.94 2.96
CA PRO A 64 -1.90 -16.90 3.41
C PRO A 64 -1.34 -15.47 3.51
N TYR A 65 -1.77 -14.56 2.61
CA TYR A 65 -1.23 -13.21 2.57
C TYR A 65 -1.64 -12.36 3.78
N ARG A 66 -2.58 -12.82 4.61
CA ARG A 66 -3.04 -12.02 5.76
C ARG A 66 -1.90 -11.63 6.70
N TRP A 67 -0.94 -12.52 6.87
CA TRP A 67 0.20 -12.24 7.76
C TRP A 67 1.14 -11.19 7.20
N ALA A 68 1.30 -11.15 5.86
CA ALA A 68 2.11 -10.14 5.21
C ALA A 68 1.48 -8.74 5.31
N LEU A 69 0.16 -8.66 5.35
CA LEU A 69 -0.55 -7.38 5.45
C LEU A 69 -0.45 -6.73 6.82
N LEU A 70 -0.22 -7.49 7.89
CA LEU A 70 -0.06 -6.90 9.23
C LEU A 70 1.13 -5.94 9.28
N PRO A 71 2.35 -6.32 8.84
CA PRO A 71 3.45 -5.35 8.75
C PRO A 71 3.15 -4.17 7.84
N VAL A 72 2.42 -4.39 6.74
CA VAL A 72 2.03 -3.31 5.83
C VAL A 72 1.20 -2.27 6.57
N LEU A 73 0.22 -2.70 7.35
CA LEU A 73 -0.63 -1.77 8.11
C LEU A 73 0.17 -0.99 9.15
N VAL A 74 1.13 -1.65 9.81
CA VAL A 74 2.02 -0.98 10.76
C VAL A 74 2.86 0.07 10.05
N LEU A 75 3.43 -0.26 8.90
CA LEU A 75 4.23 0.68 8.10
C LEU A 75 3.39 1.86 7.65
N PHE A 76 2.13 1.63 7.24
CA PHE A 76 1.24 2.73 6.84
C PHE A 76 0.90 3.63 8.01
N ALA A 77 0.69 3.08 9.20
CA ALA A 77 0.46 3.88 10.40
C ALA A 77 1.66 4.78 10.70
N VAL A 78 2.88 4.24 10.58
CA VAL A 78 4.11 5.02 10.77
C VAL A 78 4.25 6.08 9.68
N LEU A 79 3.88 5.76 8.44
CA LEU A 79 3.95 6.70 7.32
C LEU A 79 3.12 7.96 7.54
N PHE A 80 2.02 7.89 8.30
CA PHE A 80 1.24 9.08 8.66
C PHE A 80 2.07 10.11 9.42
N HIS A 81 3.10 9.66 10.12
CA HIS A 81 3.93 10.51 10.98
C HIS A 81 5.27 10.87 10.35
N VAL A 82 5.53 10.40 9.13
CA VAL A 82 6.79 10.65 8.41
C VAL A 82 6.50 11.54 7.21
N ARG A 83 7.28 12.61 7.09
CA ARG A 83 7.07 13.59 6.03
C ARG A 83 7.40 13.00 4.67
N ALA A 84 6.50 13.19 3.69
CA ALA A 84 6.72 12.78 2.31
C ALA A 84 7.96 13.50 1.74
N GLY A 85 8.68 12.81 0.87
CA GLY A 85 9.90 13.33 0.25
C GLY A 85 11.17 13.09 1.06
N THR A 86 11.05 12.50 2.26
CA THR A 86 12.22 12.15 3.07
C THR A 86 12.68 10.73 2.79
N ALA A 87 13.95 10.45 3.10
CA ALA A 87 14.50 9.09 2.96
C ALA A 87 13.75 8.09 3.85
N GLY A 88 13.32 8.50 5.04
CA GLY A 88 12.55 7.64 5.94
C GLY A 88 11.22 7.23 5.35
N HIS A 89 10.51 8.18 4.71
CA HIS A 89 9.25 7.89 4.03
C HIS A 89 9.47 6.90 2.89
N ALA A 90 10.49 7.12 2.07
CA ALA A 90 10.82 6.22 0.96
C ALA A 90 11.18 4.81 1.47
N ALA A 91 11.95 4.71 2.56
CA ALA A 91 12.32 3.42 3.14
C ALA A 91 11.10 2.64 3.63
N LEU A 92 10.17 3.33 4.30
CA LEU A 92 8.93 2.70 4.77
C LEU A 92 8.04 2.23 3.62
N ALA A 93 7.95 3.04 2.55
CA ALA A 93 7.20 2.66 1.36
C ALA A 93 7.82 1.43 0.68
N CYS A 94 9.14 1.37 0.60
CA CYS A 94 9.85 0.20 0.05
C CYS A 94 9.61 -1.03 0.92
N GLY A 95 9.59 -0.88 2.24
CA GLY A 95 9.26 -1.98 3.15
C GLY A 95 7.85 -2.52 2.90
N ALA A 96 6.88 -1.62 2.72
CA ALA A 96 5.52 -2.02 2.39
C ALA A 96 5.47 -2.76 1.04
N LEU A 97 6.22 -2.29 0.05
CA LEU A 97 6.31 -2.95 -1.25
C LEU A 97 6.82 -4.40 -1.11
N ILE A 98 7.84 -4.61 -0.28
CA ILE A 98 8.38 -5.94 -0.05
C ILE A 98 7.31 -6.86 0.54
N PHE A 99 6.57 -6.39 1.56
CA PHE A 99 5.53 -7.20 2.19
C PHE A 99 4.36 -7.47 1.26
N TYR A 100 3.95 -6.50 0.44
CA TYR A 100 2.95 -6.75 -0.60
C TYR A 100 3.44 -7.80 -1.60
N GLY A 101 4.71 -7.72 -1.98
CA GLY A 101 5.32 -8.70 -2.87
C GLY A 101 5.32 -10.10 -2.27
N VAL A 102 5.65 -10.22 -0.99
CA VAL A 102 5.59 -11.51 -0.29
C VAL A 102 4.17 -12.05 -0.28
N GLY A 103 3.18 -11.20 0.05
CA GLY A 103 1.78 -11.60 0.04
C GLY A 103 1.31 -12.04 -1.35
N PHE A 104 1.68 -11.28 -2.37
CA PHE A 104 1.35 -11.62 -3.75
C PHE A 104 1.94 -12.97 -4.14
N PHE A 105 3.20 -13.21 -3.79
CA PHE A 105 3.87 -14.46 -4.08
C PHE A 105 3.17 -15.64 -3.42
N GLN A 106 2.63 -15.44 -2.21
CA GLN A 106 1.91 -16.47 -1.49
C GLN A 106 0.56 -16.81 -2.15
N THR A 107 0.04 -15.97 -3.03
CA THR A 107 -1.20 -16.25 -3.76
C THR A 107 -0.96 -17.07 -5.02
N LEU A 108 0.28 -17.19 -5.46
CA LEU A 108 0.64 -18.00 -6.61
C LEU A 108 0.76 -19.48 -6.19
#